data_1e8fb4bc5d22da4c72c3effbe2d141eb
#
_entry.id   1e8fb4bc5d22da4c72c3effbe2d141eb
#
_cell.length_a   1.000
_cell.length_b   1.000
_cell.length_c   1.000
_cell.angle_alpha   90.00
_cell.angle_beta   90.00
_cell.angle_gamma   90.00
#
_symmetry.space_group_name_H-M   'P 1'
#
loop_
_entity.id
_entity.type
_entity.pdbx_description
1 polymer ?
#
loop_
_entity_poly.entity_id
_entity_poly.type
_entity_poly.pdbx_seq_one_letter_code
_entity_poly.pdbx_strand_id
1 'polypeptide(L)'
;MYVSQVEVIMSRVQLALNVDDLQEAVTFYTKLFGTEPAKLKPGYANFAIAEPPLKLVLIENAGKGGSINHLGVEVDSSEKVHSEIARLTDEGMFTDEEIGTTCCFATQDKVWLTGPAGEKWEVYTVLADSETFGTSPKLLDQGENSEGVCCGSVVEREAAAAEQQAPAAGTCC
;
A
#
# COMPACT_ATOMS: atom_id res chain seq x y z
N MET A 1 -2.13 -40.67 19.83
CA MET A 1 -1.13 -39.61 19.80
C MET A 1 -1.70 -38.51 18.91
N TYR A 2 -2.25 -37.47 19.52
CA TYR A 2 -2.66 -36.26 18.78
C TYR A 2 -1.38 -35.46 18.52
N VAL A 3 -0.93 -35.41 17.29
CA VAL A 3 0.07 -34.44 16.87
C VAL A 3 -0.68 -33.13 16.71
N SER A 4 -0.58 -32.26 17.73
CA SER A 4 -0.99 -30.89 17.62
C SER A 4 -0.18 -30.26 16.48
N GLN A 5 -0.82 -29.96 15.35
CA GLN A 5 -0.24 -29.07 14.37
C GLN A 5 -0.16 -27.70 15.04
N VAL A 6 1.03 -27.34 15.46
CA VAL A 6 1.32 -25.94 15.77
C VAL A 6 1.25 -25.23 14.41
N GLU A 7 0.13 -24.59 14.12
CA GLU A 7 0.10 -23.57 13.07
C GLU A 7 1.16 -22.54 13.47
N VAL A 8 2.24 -22.54 12.73
CA VAL A 8 3.25 -21.48 12.84
C VAL A 8 2.63 -20.25 12.18
N ILE A 9 1.94 -19.50 13.02
CA ILE A 9 1.36 -18.23 12.66
C ILE A 9 2.53 -17.28 12.46
N MET A 10 2.88 -17.03 11.22
CA MET A 10 4.06 -16.23 10.88
C MET A 10 3.64 -14.81 10.55
N SER A 11 3.82 -13.93 11.53
CA SER A 11 3.91 -12.50 11.25
C SER A 11 5.06 -12.26 10.26
N ARG A 12 4.86 -11.38 9.30
CA ARG A 12 5.90 -11.01 8.34
C ARG A 12 6.02 -9.50 8.18
N VAL A 13 7.22 -9.07 7.89
CA VAL A 13 7.46 -7.65 7.57
C VAL A 13 6.91 -7.35 6.19
N GLN A 14 6.26 -6.19 6.06
CA GLN A 14 5.90 -5.60 4.78
C GLN A 14 6.83 -4.45 4.46
N LEU A 15 7.30 -4.41 3.22
CA LEU A 15 8.02 -3.30 2.63
C LEU A 15 7.23 -2.81 1.41
N ALA A 16 6.72 -1.60 1.47
CA ALA A 16 6.06 -0.96 0.33
C ALA A 16 7.01 0.07 -0.30
N LEU A 17 7.34 -0.14 -1.58
CA LEU A 17 8.23 0.70 -2.37
C LEU A 17 7.47 1.43 -3.47
N ASN A 18 7.83 2.68 -3.68
CA ASN A 18 7.46 3.38 -4.89
C ASN A 18 8.36 2.96 -6.05
N VAL A 19 7.79 2.76 -7.21
CA VAL A 19 8.49 2.43 -8.46
C VAL A 19 8.04 3.36 -9.58
N ASP A 20 8.93 3.67 -10.51
CA ASP A 20 8.57 4.53 -11.65
C ASP A 20 7.88 3.72 -12.77
N ASP A 21 8.22 2.45 -12.93
CA ASP A 21 7.65 1.51 -13.89
C ASP A 21 7.38 0.19 -13.17
N LEU A 22 6.10 -0.16 -13.04
CA LEU A 22 5.68 -1.37 -12.36
C LEU A 22 6.15 -2.63 -13.07
N GLN A 23 6.11 -2.65 -14.41
CA GLN A 23 6.46 -3.85 -15.17
C GLN A 23 7.97 -4.15 -15.10
N GLU A 24 8.80 -3.12 -15.15
CA GLU A 24 10.23 -3.25 -14.96
C GLU A 24 10.54 -3.75 -13.54
N ALA A 25 9.90 -3.16 -12.53
CA ALA A 25 10.09 -3.56 -11.14
C ALA A 25 9.62 -5.00 -10.89
N VAL A 26 8.45 -5.41 -11.40
CA VAL A 26 7.98 -6.79 -11.30
C VAL A 26 8.99 -7.75 -11.93
N THR A 27 9.50 -7.43 -13.11
CA THR A 27 10.51 -8.26 -13.79
C THR A 27 11.78 -8.41 -12.94
N PHE A 28 12.24 -7.32 -12.33
CA PHE A 28 13.42 -7.33 -11.47
C PHE A 28 13.19 -8.18 -10.21
N TYR A 29 12.11 -7.93 -9.48
CA TYR A 29 11.87 -8.60 -8.20
C TYR A 29 11.47 -10.07 -8.37
N THR A 30 10.82 -10.46 -9.47
CA THR A 30 10.59 -11.86 -9.81
C THR A 30 11.92 -12.60 -9.96
N LYS A 31 12.90 -12.00 -10.63
CA LYS A 31 14.24 -12.61 -10.76
C LYS A 31 15.01 -12.64 -9.45
N LEU A 32 14.92 -11.56 -8.66
CA LEU A 32 15.64 -11.45 -7.39
C LEU A 32 15.18 -12.49 -6.39
N PHE A 33 13.86 -12.67 -6.24
CA PHE A 33 13.28 -13.56 -5.24
C PHE A 33 12.87 -14.94 -5.79
N GLY A 34 12.97 -15.14 -7.09
CA GLY A 34 12.61 -16.41 -7.73
C GLY A 34 11.13 -16.78 -7.60
N THR A 35 10.26 -15.78 -7.44
CA THR A 35 8.82 -15.98 -7.26
C THR A 35 8.03 -14.93 -8.05
N GLU A 36 6.87 -15.30 -8.52
CA GLU A 36 5.95 -14.39 -9.19
C GLU A 36 5.15 -13.55 -8.17
N PRO A 37 4.62 -12.39 -8.56
CA PRO A 37 3.75 -11.62 -7.68
C PRO A 37 2.49 -12.42 -7.32
N ALA A 38 2.14 -12.41 -6.04
CA ALA A 38 0.90 -13.02 -5.54
C ALA A 38 -0.35 -12.24 -6.00
N LYS A 39 -0.18 -10.94 -6.23
CA LYS A 39 -1.24 -10.08 -6.79
C LYS A 39 -0.59 -9.06 -7.74
N LEU A 40 -1.22 -8.87 -8.92
CA LEU A 40 -0.83 -7.88 -9.91
C LEU A 40 -2.09 -7.16 -10.39
N LYS A 41 -2.11 -5.85 -10.26
CA LYS A 41 -3.20 -4.95 -10.69
C LYS A 41 -2.58 -3.70 -11.32
N PRO A 42 -3.34 -2.89 -12.06
CA PRO A 42 -2.82 -1.62 -12.58
C PRO A 42 -2.21 -0.75 -11.47
N GLY A 43 -0.96 -0.36 -11.65
CA GLY A 43 -0.20 0.46 -10.70
C GLY A 43 0.20 -0.24 -9.39
N TYR A 44 -0.05 -1.56 -9.24
CA TYR A 44 0.17 -2.27 -7.98
C TYR A 44 0.61 -3.71 -8.19
N ALA A 45 1.61 -4.15 -7.43
CA ALA A 45 1.95 -5.56 -7.30
C ALA A 45 2.32 -5.90 -5.85
N ASN A 46 2.10 -7.14 -5.42
CA ASN A 46 2.71 -7.65 -4.20
C ASN A 46 3.28 -9.04 -4.39
N PHE A 47 4.35 -9.31 -3.65
CA PHE A 47 5.03 -10.59 -3.59
C PHE A 47 4.90 -11.15 -2.18
N ALA A 48 4.51 -12.40 -2.07
CA ALA A 48 4.50 -13.17 -0.83
C ALA A 48 5.76 -14.04 -0.79
N ILE A 49 6.84 -13.47 -0.24
CA ILE A 49 8.13 -14.16 -0.15
C ILE A 49 8.13 -15.00 1.11
N ALA A 50 8.47 -16.30 0.99
CA ALA A 50 8.45 -17.21 2.12
C ALA A 50 9.74 -17.15 2.94
N GLU A 51 10.89 -16.97 2.29
CA GLU A 51 12.21 -16.93 2.95
C GLU A 51 13.12 -15.84 2.35
N PRO A 52 13.47 -14.83 3.17
CA PRO A 52 12.89 -14.55 4.48
C PRO A 52 11.40 -14.17 4.38
N PRO A 53 10.61 -14.34 5.47
CA PRO A 53 9.20 -13.94 5.47
C PRO A 53 9.06 -12.44 5.20
N LEU A 54 8.65 -12.10 3.97
CA LEU A 54 8.54 -10.72 3.53
C LEU A 54 7.34 -10.57 2.60
N LYS A 55 6.53 -9.55 2.83
CA LYS A 55 5.58 -9.04 1.85
C LYS A 55 6.19 -7.81 1.19
N LEU A 56 6.55 -7.93 -0.07
CA LEU A 56 7.01 -6.79 -0.86
C LEU A 56 5.84 -6.24 -1.66
N VAL A 57 5.56 -4.96 -1.48
CA VAL A 57 4.54 -4.23 -2.22
C VAL A 57 5.22 -3.22 -3.13
N LEU A 58 4.81 -3.18 -4.39
CA LEU A 58 5.26 -2.23 -5.40
C LEU A 58 4.08 -1.33 -5.77
N ILE A 59 4.29 -0.03 -5.69
CA ILE A 59 3.30 0.99 -6.01
C ILE A 59 3.91 1.89 -7.10
N GLU A 60 3.25 1.93 -8.26
CA GLU A 60 3.70 2.80 -9.33
C GLU A 60 3.43 4.26 -8.96
N ASN A 61 4.49 5.03 -8.88
CA ASN A 61 4.49 6.42 -8.46
C ASN A 61 5.63 7.16 -9.17
N ALA A 62 5.34 7.64 -10.36
CA ALA A 62 6.33 8.25 -11.26
C ALA A 62 7.08 9.41 -10.57
N GLY A 63 8.39 9.39 -10.67
CA GLY A 63 9.28 10.37 -10.05
C GLY A 63 9.58 10.12 -8.56
N LYS A 64 9.04 9.04 -7.98
CA LYS A 64 9.31 8.61 -6.60
C LYS A 64 10.01 7.26 -6.52
N GLY A 65 10.37 6.68 -7.65
CA GLY A 65 11.00 5.35 -7.73
C GLY A 65 12.18 5.20 -6.79
N GLY A 66 12.25 4.04 -6.12
CA GLY A 66 13.28 3.71 -5.13
C GLY A 66 13.05 4.28 -3.73
N SER A 67 12.01 5.06 -3.50
CA SER A 67 11.66 5.53 -2.15
C SER A 67 10.76 4.54 -1.42
N ILE A 68 10.85 4.53 -0.08
CA ILE A 68 9.92 3.79 0.77
C ILE A 68 8.58 4.53 0.79
N ASN A 69 7.50 3.83 0.48
CA ASN A 69 6.14 4.35 0.64
C ASN A 69 5.71 4.22 2.12
N HIS A 70 5.75 3.02 2.65
CA HIS A 70 5.53 2.71 4.06
C HIS A 70 6.12 1.36 4.43
N LEU A 71 6.15 1.07 5.70
CA LEU A 71 6.57 -0.20 6.28
C LEU A 71 5.39 -0.83 7.02
N GLY A 72 5.42 -2.13 7.24
CA GLY A 72 4.34 -2.78 7.96
C GLY A 72 4.72 -4.10 8.60
N VAL A 73 3.85 -4.55 9.50
CA VAL A 73 3.87 -5.89 10.07
C VAL A 73 2.51 -6.52 9.82
N GLU A 74 2.48 -7.53 8.98
CA GLU A 74 1.28 -8.33 8.77
C GLU A 74 1.16 -9.35 9.88
N VAL A 75 0.01 -9.35 10.55
CA VAL A 75 -0.34 -10.29 11.61
C VAL A 75 -1.52 -11.17 11.19
N ASP A 76 -1.75 -12.23 11.91
CA ASP A 76 -2.65 -13.30 11.53
C ASP A 76 -4.13 -13.05 11.84
N SER A 77 -4.44 -12.07 12.70
CA SER A 77 -5.84 -11.84 13.09
C SER A 77 -6.11 -10.41 13.56
N SER A 78 -7.40 -10.03 13.54
CA SER A 78 -7.88 -8.76 14.10
C SER A 78 -7.59 -8.64 15.59
N GLU A 79 -7.66 -9.75 16.35
CA GLU A 79 -7.34 -9.76 17.78
C GLU A 79 -5.88 -9.36 18.02
N LYS A 80 -4.97 -9.75 17.12
CA LYS A 80 -3.58 -9.33 17.18
C LYS A 80 -3.42 -7.84 16.90
N VAL A 81 -4.14 -7.31 15.91
CA VAL A 81 -4.15 -5.86 15.66
C VAL A 81 -4.64 -5.11 16.89
N HIS A 82 -5.77 -5.52 17.47
CA HIS A 82 -6.31 -4.89 18.68
C HIS A 82 -5.36 -5.00 19.89
N SER A 83 -4.70 -6.14 20.06
CA SER A 83 -3.73 -6.29 21.14
C SER A 83 -2.50 -5.38 20.97
N GLU A 84 -2.06 -5.16 19.74
CA GLU A 84 -0.98 -4.23 19.44
C GLU A 84 -1.40 -2.78 19.64
N ILE A 85 -2.63 -2.42 19.27
CA ILE A 85 -3.19 -1.09 19.57
C ILE A 85 -3.13 -0.82 21.08
N ALA A 86 -3.63 -1.76 21.90
CA ALA A 86 -3.59 -1.62 23.35
C ALA A 86 -2.16 -1.48 23.89
N ARG A 87 -1.26 -2.36 23.46
CA ARG A 87 0.15 -2.33 23.88
C ARG A 87 0.82 -0.99 23.52
N LEU A 88 0.65 -0.52 22.30
CA LEU A 88 1.26 0.72 21.82
C LEU A 88 0.69 1.95 22.55
N THR A 89 -0.61 1.94 22.83
CA THR A 89 -1.27 3.00 23.61
C THR A 89 -0.74 3.04 25.06
N ASP A 90 -0.56 1.86 25.68
CA ASP A 90 0.01 1.76 27.03
C ASP A 90 1.46 2.26 27.10
N GLU A 91 2.21 2.12 26.00
CA GLU A 91 3.56 2.69 25.85
C GLU A 91 3.55 4.21 25.53
N GLY A 92 2.37 4.82 25.46
CA GLY A 92 2.21 6.25 25.19
C GLY A 92 2.45 6.65 23.73
N MET A 93 2.39 5.71 22.81
CA MET A 93 2.51 6.00 21.38
C MET A 93 1.17 6.48 20.82
N PHE A 94 1.24 7.46 19.93
CA PHE A 94 0.05 7.89 19.20
C PHE A 94 -0.25 6.89 18.09
N THR A 95 -1.48 6.37 18.07
CA THR A 95 -1.96 5.38 17.10
C THR A 95 -3.17 5.89 16.35
N ASP A 96 -3.23 5.60 15.07
CA ASP A 96 -4.37 5.86 14.21
C ASP A 96 -4.98 4.54 13.75
N GLU A 97 -6.21 4.28 14.12
CA GLU A 97 -6.89 3.01 13.85
C GLU A 97 -7.75 3.10 12.60
N GLU A 98 -7.69 2.07 11.76
CA GLU A 98 -8.52 1.89 10.59
C GLU A 98 -9.06 0.45 10.58
N ILE A 99 -10.29 0.27 11.02
CA ILE A 99 -10.93 -1.03 11.14
C ILE A 99 -11.90 -1.25 9.99
N GLY A 100 -11.81 -2.42 9.32
CA GLY A 100 -12.62 -2.76 8.16
C GLY A 100 -12.38 -1.86 6.95
N THR A 101 -11.23 -1.23 6.86
CA THR A 101 -10.90 -0.26 5.80
C THR A 101 -10.42 -0.96 4.54
N THR A 102 -10.95 -0.54 3.38
CA THR A 102 -10.47 -1.03 2.09
C THR A 102 -9.28 -0.19 1.62
N CYS A 103 -8.13 -0.85 1.47
CA CYS A 103 -6.92 -0.25 0.93
C CYS A 103 -6.11 -1.28 0.15
N CYS A 104 -5.51 -0.84 -0.97
CA CYS A 104 -4.56 -1.66 -1.73
C CYS A 104 -5.14 -3.01 -2.18
N PHE A 105 -6.38 -3.00 -2.69
CA PHE A 105 -7.14 -4.16 -3.14
C PHE A 105 -7.40 -5.20 -2.03
N ALA A 106 -7.51 -4.76 -0.78
CA ALA A 106 -7.85 -5.61 0.35
C ALA A 106 -8.67 -4.84 1.40
N THR A 107 -9.56 -5.54 2.09
CA THR A 107 -10.19 -5.05 3.31
C THR A 107 -9.33 -5.49 4.49
N GLN A 108 -9.04 -4.58 5.40
CA GLN A 108 -8.04 -4.77 6.44
C GLN A 108 -8.49 -4.15 7.76
N ASP A 109 -8.05 -4.75 8.86
CA ASP A 109 -7.93 -4.06 10.13
C ASP A 109 -6.48 -3.66 10.32
N LYS A 110 -6.25 -2.41 10.71
CA LYS A 110 -4.91 -1.88 10.85
C LYS A 110 -4.80 -0.74 11.87
N VAL A 111 -3.59 -0.52 12.30
CA VAL A 111 -3.19 0.64 13.09
C VAL A 111 -1.96 1.28 12.47
N TRP A 112 -1.99 2.59 12.33
CA TRP A 112 -0.88 3.38 11.84
C TRP A 112 -0.09 4.03 12.96
N LEU A 113 1.22 4.12 12.74
CA LEU A 113 2.17 4.86 13.58
C LEU A 113 3.07 5.69 12.68
N THR A 114 3.58 6.76 13.27
CA THR A 114 4.60 7.59 12.60
C THR A 114 5.89 7.51 13.41
N GLY A 115 6.95 7.07 12.77
CA GLY A 115 8.26 7.01 13.37
C GLY A 115 8.91 8.40 13.50
N PRO A 116 10.04 8.49 14.21
CA PRO A 116 10.65 9.77 14.58
C PRO A 116 11.18 10.59 13.40
N ALA A 117 11.42 9.96 12.25
CA ALA A 117 11.82 10.64 11.02
C ALA A 117 10.65 10.81 10.01
N GLY A 118 9.41 10.54 10.45
CA GLY A 118 8.21 10.68 9.62
C GLY A 118 7.83 9.44 8.84
N GLU A 119 8.60 8.36 8.93
CA GLU A 119 8.31 7.09 8.28
C GLU A 119 7.00 6.50 8.82
N LYS A 120 6.19 5.97 7.91
CA LYS A 120 4.91 5.37 8.26
C LYS A 120 5.05 3.86 8.45
N TRP A 121 4.50 3.40 9.56
CA TRP A 121 4.37 1.99 9.90
C TRP A 121 2.90 1.62 10.07
N GLU A 122 2.53 0.44 9.60
CA GLU A 122 1.24 -0.16 9.90
C GLU A 122 1.41 -1.53 10.56
N VAL A 123 0.55 -1.86 11.51
CA VAL A 123 0.32 -3.25 11.94
C VAL A 123 -1.06 -3.61 11.47
N TYR A 124 -1.19 -4.68 10.69
CA TYR A 124 -2.43 -4.97 9.99
C TYR A 124 -2.68 -6.46 9.79
N THR A 125 -3.94 -6.79 9.54
CA THR A 125 -4.35 -8.09 9.03
C THR A 125 -5.29 -7.93 7.83
N VAL A 126 -5.21 -8.87 6.89
CA VAL A 126 -6.09 -8.90 5.72
C VAL A 126 -7.33 -9.72 6.04
N LEU A 127 -8.51 -9.11 5.91
CA LEU A 127 -9.81 -9.74 6.15
C LEU A 127 -10.38 -10.37 4.89
N ALA A 128 -10.23 -9.68 3.76
CA ALA A 128 -10.73 -10.12 2.47
C ALA A 128 -9.99 -9.41 1.32
N ASP A 129 -9.98 -10.02 0.15
CA ASP A 129 -9.60 -9.34 -1.08
C ASP A 129 -10.67 -8.34 -1.51
N SER A 130 -10.24 -7.26 -2.17
CA SER A 130 -11.11 -6.24 -2.77
C SER A 130 -10.75 -6.02 -4.23
N GLU A 131 -11.75 -5.84 -5.07
CA GLU A 131 -11.54 -5.46 -6.47
C GLU A 131 -11.26 -3.97 -6.62
N THR A 132 -11.59 -3.18 -5.62
CA THR A 132 -11.30 -1.74 -5.60
C THR A 132 -9.99 -1.46 -4.88
N PHE A 133 -9.32 -0.44 -5.40
CA PHE A 133 -8.04 -0.05 -4.84
C PHE A 133 -8.18 0.52 -3.42
N GLY A 134 -9.26 1.28 -3.11
CA GLY A 134 -9.46 1.95 -1.84
C GLY A 134 -8.26 2.82 -1.44
N THR A 135 -8.44 3.78 -0.60
CA THR A 135 -7.37 4.65 -0.11
C THR A 135 -7.49 4.78 1.40
N SER A 136 -6.42 4.47 2.11
CA SER A 136 -6.33 4.76 3.53
C SER A 136 -6.32 6.28 3.74
N PRO A 137 -7.25 6.86 4.50
CA PRO A 137 -7.26 8.30 4.79
C PRO A 137 -5.95 8.81 5.38
N LYS A 138 -5.26 7.98 6.13
CA LYS A 138 -4.01 8.33 6.82
C LYS A 138 -2.80 8.43 5.89
N LEU A 139 -2.85 7.81 4.74
CA LEU A 139 -1.80 7.95 3.73
C LEU A 139 -1.99 9.21 2.88
N LEU A 140 -3.19 9.81 2.90
CA LEU A 140 -3.49 11.08 2.21
C LEU A 140 -2.99 12.30 2.99
N ASP A 141 -2.78 12.20 4.29
CA ASP A 141 -2.38 13.32 5.16
C ASP A 141 -0.87 13.64 5.11
N GLN A 142 -0.15 13.16 4.12
CA GLN A 142 1.28 13.42 3.96
C GLN A 142 1.58 14.69 3.16
N GLY A 143 1.04 15.82 3.63
CA GLY A 143 1.55 17.14 3.29
C GLY A 143 0.98 17.74 2.02
N GLU A 144 0.57 18.99 2.14
CA GLU A 144 0.21 19.94 1.11
C GLU A 144 1.35 20.22 0.09
N ASN A 145 1.98 19.21 -0.48
CA ASN A 145 2.88 19.31 -1.64
C ASN A 145 3.37 17.96 -2.18
N SER A 146 2.69 16.87 -1.91
CA SER A 146 2.93 15.65 -2.66
C SER A 146 1.64 15.24 -3.36
N GLU A 147 1.56 15.51 -4.66
CA GLU A 147 0.75 14.74 -5.60
C GLU A 147 1.28 13.29 -5.63
N GLY A 148 1.41 12.71 -4.44
CA GLY A 148 1.88 11.37 -4.20
C GLY A 148 0.72 10.60 -3.63
N VAL A 149 -0.17 10.20 -4.48
CA VAL A 149 -1.22 9.26 -4.19
C VAL A 149 -0.57 8.01 -3.63
N CYS A 150 -0.78 7.75 -2.35
CA CYS A 150 -0.74 6.40 -1.92
C CYS A 150 -1.87 5.72 -2.66
N CYS A 151 -1.50 5.03 -3.67
CA CYS A 151 -2.38 4.20 -4.42
C CYS A 151 -3.48 4.89 -5.23
N GLY A 152 -3.21 5.25 -6.41
CA GLY A 152 -4.25 5.43 -7.42
C GLY A 152 -4.71 6.84 -7.65
N SER A 153 -4.49 7.22 -8.77
CA SER A 153 -5.40 7.85 -9.68
C SER A 153 -4.80 7.74 -11.08
N VAL A 154 -4.94 6.56 -11.64
CA VAL A 154 -4.70 6.38 -13.07
C VAL A 154 -6.00 6.32 -13.85
N VAL A 155 -7.15 6.55 -13.22
CA VAL A 155 -8.46 6.36 -13.88
C VAL A 155 -9.18 7.64 -14.29
N GLU A 156 -8.65 8.83 -14.00
CA GLU A 156 -9.35 10.08 -14.34
C GLU A 156 -8.65 10.98 -15.37
N ARG A 157 -7.66 10.48 -16.12
CA ARG A 157 -7.01 11.30 -17.17
C ARG A 157 -7.51 11.09 -18.59
N GLU A 158 -8.46 10.21 -18.84
CA GLU A 158 -9.00 10.02 -20.21
C GLU A 158 -10.30 10.76 -20.53
N ALA A 159 -10.88 11.54 -19.63
CA ALA A 159 -12.13 12.24 -19.88
C ALA A 159 -12.01 13.76 -20.11
N ALA A 160 -10.82 14.35 -20.07
CA ALA A 160 -10.66 15.81 -20.18
C ALA A 160 -10.00 16.30 -21.47
N ALA A 161 -9.82 15.45 -22.47
CA ALA A 161 -9.18 15.83 -23.74
C ALA A 161 -10.12 15.99 -24.92
N ALA A 162 -11.40 16.16 -24.69
CA ALA A 162 -12.37 16.36 -25.79
C ALA A 162 -13.34 17.48 -25.47
N GLU A 163 -12.87 18.71 -25.38
CA GLU A 163 -13.71 19.90 -25.68
C GLU A 163 -12.90 21.20 -25.50
N GLN A 164 -12.20 21.59 -26.52
CA GLN A 164 -11.99 23.01 -26.85
C GLN A 164 -11.39 23.10 -28.26
N GLN A 165 -12.24 22.93 -29.25
CA GLN A 165 -12.07 23.53 -30.56
C GLN A 165 -13.27 24.40 -30.81
N ALA A 166 -13.01 25.70 -30.95
CA ALA A 166 -13.77 26.60 -31.85
C ALA A 166 -13.29 28.04 -31.68
N PRO A 167 -13.58 28.92 -32.67
CA PRO A 167 -12.60 29.22 -33.67
C PRO A 167 -12.19 30.71 -33.61
N ALA A 168 -11.13 30.96 -34.35
CA ALA A 168 -10.67 32.28 -34.70
C ALA A 168 -11.69 33.00 -35.60
N ALA A 169 -11.65 34.29 -35.57
CA ALA A 169 -11.69 35.23 -36.63
C ALA A 169 -12.29 36.54 -36.16
N GLY A 170 -11.57 37.59 -36.39
CA GLY A 170 -12.03 38.95 -36.17
C GLY A 170 -10.90 39.91 -36.43
N THR A 171 -10.63 40.11 -37.70
CA THR A 171 -9.90 41.20 -38.31
C THR A 171 -10.46 42.57 -37.85
N CYS A 172 -9.65 43.55 -37.59
CA CYS A 172 -9.67 44.84 -38.21
C CYS A 172 -8.97 45.97 -37.44
N CYS A 173 -8.22 46.68 -38.21
CA CYS A 173 -7.62 48.01 -38.13
C CYS A 173 -6.41 48.17 -37.23
#